data_e7290c2104b0b00ee84792c62d647719
#
_entry.id   e7290c2104b0b00ee84792c62d647719
#
_cell.length_a   1.000
_cell.length_b   1.000
_cell.length_c   1.000
_cell.angle_alpha   90.00
_cell.angle_beta   90.00
_cell.angle_gamma   90.00
#
_symmetry.space_group_name_H-M   'P 1'
#
loop_
_entity.id
_entity.type
_entity.pdbx_description
1 polymer ?
#
loop_
_entity_poly.entity_id
_entity_poly.type
_entity_poly.pdbx_seq_one_letter_code
_entity_poly.pdbx_strand_id
1 'polypeptide(L)'
;QKTGEGQFVDVSMMDAAVSFLTYHAAEPLFGSVEPKGGEYRNTGGAPCYGIFRCKDGHYVTLGALEDHFWARFCDLAGVPQLKQDQFPEGDARESQFSLMEEVFRKRTRQEWVDLFFANDIPGGPVNTMSEAFDDPHMRARQMLLHVDHPIEGRIPQLGFPVKFSGTPASINSPPPTLGQHTGDV
;
A
#
# COMPACT_ATOMS: atom_id res chain seq x y z
N GLN A 1 32.49 13.69 10.36
CA GLN A 1 33.72 13.79 11.18
C GLN A 1 34.95 14.35 10.42
N LYS A 2 34.77 15.06 9.29
CA LYS A 2 35.92 15.54 8.49
C LYS A 2 36.52 16.86 9.02
N THR A 3 35.69 17.68 9.67
CA THR A 3 36.15 19.02 10.17
C THR A 3 36.34 19.07 11.70
N GLY A 4 35.78 18.13 12.44
CA GLY A 4 35.74 18.16 13.91
C GLY A 4 34.67 19.13 14.48
N GLU A 5 33.94 19.83 13.62
CA GLU A 5 32.87 20.73 14.04
C GLU A 5 31.55 20.00 14.08
N GLY A 6 30.81 20.12 15.16
CA GLY A 6 29.45 19.66 15.31
C GLY A 6 28.44 20.71 14.81
N GLN A 7 27.21 20.28 14.61
CA GLN A 7 26.12 21.19 14.24
C GLN A 7 24.82 20.80 14.97
N PHE A 8 23.94 21.75 15.16
CA PHE A 8 22.56 21.48 15.56
C PHE A 8 21.81 20.92 14.35
N VAL A 9 21.09 19.83 14.57
CA VAL A 9 20.24 19.21 13.53
C VAL A 9 18.81 19.21 14.03
N ASP A 10 17.95 19.96 13.35
CA ASP A 10 16.50 19.98 13.58
C ASP A 10 15.83 19.06 12.55
N VAL A 11 15.01 18.14 13.01
CA VAL A 11 14.22 17.22 12.18
C VAL A 11 12.76 17.29 12.59
N SER A 12 12.01 18.14 11.88
CA SER A 12 10.59 18.33 12.12
C SER A 12 9.77 17.20 11.45
N MET A 13 8.86 16.59 12.21
CA MET A 13 7.89 15.64 11.66
C MET A 13 6.96 16.30 10.63
N MET A 14 6.60 17.56 10.83
CA MET A 14 5.76 18.31 9.90
C MET A 14 6.46 18.53 8.56
N ASP A 15 7.72 18.95 8.57
CA ASP A 15 8.50 19.16 7.34
C ASP A 15 8.70 17.84 6.59
N ALA A 16 8.96 16.76 7.32
CA ALA A 16 9.03 15.43 6.74
C ALA A 16 7.69 15.02 6.09
N ALA A 17 6.55 15.24 6.78
CA ALA A 17 5.24 14.94 6.23
C ALA A 17 4.92 15.79 4.98
N VAL A 18 5.27 17.09 4.98
CA VAL A 18 5.12 17.95 3.81
C VAL A 18 5.94 17.46 2.62
N SER A 19 7.13 16.89 2.85
CA SER A 19 7.95 16.35 1.76
C SER A 19 7.28 15.19 1.00
N PHE A 20 6.39 14.43 1.65
CA PHE A 20 5.59 13.38 0.97
C PHE A 20 4.53 13.95 0.02
N LEU A 21 4.16 15.23 0.15
CA LEU A 21 3.21 15.88 -0.75
C LEU A 21 3.80 16.21 -2.13
N THR A 22 5.07 15.92 -2.39
CA THR A 22 5.77 16.30 -3.63
C THR A 22 4.98 15.93 -4.89
N TYR A 23 4.34 14.77 -4.92
CA TYR A 23 3.51 14.33 -6.04
C TYR A 23 2.21 15.14 -6.19
N HIS A 24 1.55 15.44 -5.06
CA HIS A 24 0.25 16.12 -5.05
C HIS A 24 0.38 17.65 -5.08
N ALA A 25 1.52 18.20 -4.65
CA ALA A 25 1.74 19.62 -4.57
C ALA A 25 1.93 20.29 -5.95
N ALA A 26 2.21 19.54 -7.00
CA ALA A 26 2.43 20.08 -8.33
C ALA A 26 1.20 20.81 -8.89
N GLU A 27 0.00 20.26 -8.70
CA GLU A 27 -1.24 20.87 -9.19
C GLU A 27 -1.56 22.20 -8.51
N PRO A 28 -1.63 22.30 -7.16
CA PRO A 28 -1.90 23.60 -6.53
C PRO A 28 -0.77 24.62 -6.70
N LEU A 29 0.49 24.18 -6.78
CA LEU A 29 1.63 25.10 -6.92
C LEU A 29 1.80 25.63 -8.34
N PHE A 30 1.47 24.84 -9.37
CA PHE A 30 1.73 25.23 -10.76
C PHE A 30 0.46 25.25 -11.64
N GLY A 31 -0.59 24.54 -11.26
CA GLY A 31 -1.82 24.38 -12.03
C GLY A 31 -3.00 25.20 -11.53
N SER A 32 -2.89 25.88 -10.40
CA SER A 32 -3.99 26.63 -9.74
C SER A 32 -5.23 25.77 -9.44
N VAL A 33 -5.06 24.46 -9.29
CA VAL A 33 -6.13 23.52 -8.94
C VAL A 33 -5.93 23.05 -7.50
N GLU A 34 -6.91 23.34 -6.64
CA GLU A 34 -6.87 22.86 -5.26
C GLU A 34 -7.39 21.42 -5.18
N PRO A 35 -6.55 20.45 -4.77
CA PRO A 35 -6.95 19.05 -4.68
C PRO A 35 -7.96 18.86 -3.56
N LYS A 36 -9.06 18.15 -3.85
CA LYS A 36 -10.06 17.78 -2.86
C LYS A 36 -9.80 16.37 -2.34
N GLY A 37 -10.00 16.18 -1.05
CA GLY A 37 -9.83 14.87 -0.41
C GLY A 37 -10.73 13.80 -1.03
N GLY A 38 -10.14 12.67 -1.47
CA GLY A 38 -10.86 11.56 -2.09
C GLY A 38 -11.23 11.76 -3.57
N GLU A 39 -10.96 12.93 -4.15
CA GLU A 39 -11.27 13.18 -5.57
C GLU A 39 -10.04 13.07 -6.48
N TYR A 40 -8.86 12.97 -5.90
CA TYR A 40 -7.64 12.85 -6.69
C TYR A 40 -7.50 11.44 -7.27
N ARG A 41 -7.00 11.34 -8.50
CA ARG A 41 -6.89 10.09 -9.28
C ARG A 41 -6.34 8.92 -8.46
N ASN A 42 -5.27 9.14 -7.69
CA ASN A 42 -4.57 8.09 -6.95
C ASN A 42 -5.04 7.94 -5.49
N THR A 43 -6.04 8.69 -5.07
CA THR A 43 -6.59 8.65 -3.70
C THR A 43 -8.05 8.22 -3.65
N GLY A 44 -8.50 7.48 -4.67
CA GLY A 44 -9.87 6.99 -4.78
C GLY A 44 -10.77 7.83 -5.68
N GLY A 45 -10.19 8.79 -6.43
CA GLY A 45 -10.93 9.64 -7.35
C GLY A 45 -11.23 9.01 -8.72
N ALA A 46 -10.59 7.89 -9.07
CA ALA A 46 -10.80 7.22 -10.36
C ALA A 46 -11.34 5.79 -10.17
N PRO A 47 -12.39 5.38 -10.91
CA PRO A 47 -12.93 4.02 -10.84
C PRO A 47 -11.92 2.94 -11.21
N CYS A 48 -10.90 3.26 -12.01
CA CYS A 48 -9.81 2.35 -12.37
C CYS A 48 -8.74 2.20 -11.28
N TYR A 49 -8.79 2.99 -10.20
CA TYR A 49 -7.80 2.97 -9.13
C TYR A 49 -8.45 3.15 -7.77
N GLY A 50 -8.64 2.05 -7.05
CA GLY A 50 -9.35 2.10 -5.77
C GLY A 50 -9.40 0.78 -5.03
N ILE A 51 -10.19 0.79 -3.97
CA ILE A 51 -10.46 -0.37 -3.11
C ILE A 51 -11.95 -0.70 -3.23
N PHE A 52 -12.26 -1.97 -3.53
CA PHE A 52 -13.62 -2.42 -3.78
C PHE A 52 -14.01 -3.59 -2.89
N ARG A 53 -15.25 -3.56 -2.41
CA ARG A 53 -15.81 -4.63 -1.60
C ARG A 53 -16.30 -5.77 -2.46
N CYS A 54 -15.86 -7.00 -2.13
CA CYS A 54 -16.22 -8.23 -2.81
C CYS A 54 -17.50 -8.86 -2.25
N LYS A 55 -17.98 -9.92 -2.92
CA LYS A 55 -19.17 -10.70 -2.56
C LYS A 55 -19.12 -11.25 -1.13
N ASP A 56 -17.96 -11.68 -0.70
CA ASP A 56 -17.70 -12.28 0.62
C ASP A 56 -17.46 -11.24 1.73
N GLY A 57 -17.59 -9.95 1.41
CA GLY A 57 -17.39 -8.84 2.35
C GLY A 57 -15.95 -8.41 2.54
N HIS A 58 -14.97 -9.14 1.99
CA HIS A 58 -13.57 -8.75 1.91
C HIS A 58 -13.33 -7.69 0.82
N TYR A 59 -12.11 -7.22 0.69
CA TYR A 59 -11.76 -6.15 -0.24
C TYR A 59 -10.59 -6.54 -1.14
N VAL A 60 -10.60 -5.97 -2.35
CA VAL A 60 -9.47 -5.99 -3.29
C VAL A 60 -9.09 -4.57 -3.67
N THR A 61 -7.83 -4.40 -4.07
CA THR A 61 -7.36 -3.19 -4.76
C THR A 61 -7.41 -3.41 -6.26
N LEU A 62 -7.67 -2.34 -7.00
CA LEU A 62 -7.46 -2.26 -8.44
C LEU A 62 -6.56 -1.05 -8.72
N GLY A 63 -5.51 -1.23 -9.54
CA GLY A 63 -4.55 -0.20 -9.90
C GLY A 63 -4.37 -0.10 -11.43
N ALA A 64 -5.46 -0.19 -12.20
CA ALA A 64 -5.44 -0.22 -13.65
C ALA A 64 -5.40 1.20 -14.25
N LEU A 65 -4.32 1.96 -13.96
CA LEU A 65 -4.15 3.35 -14.45
C LEU A 65 -3.76 3.42 -15.92
N GLU A 66 -3.03 2.44 -16.44
CA GLU A 66 -2.65 2.37 -17.83
C GLU A 66 -3.82 1.85 -18.68
N ASP A 67 -4.03 2.44 -19.85
CA ASP A 67 -5.17 2.17 -20.74
C ASP A 67 -5.33 0.67 -21.05
N HIS A 68 -4.23 -0.04 -21.26
CA HIS A 68 -4.26 -1.46 -21.59
C HIS A 68 -4.69 -2.36 -20.41
N PHE A 69 -4.34 -1.99 -19.18
CA PHE A 69 -4.80 -2.71 -17.98
C PHE A 69 -6.27 -2.43 -17.72
N TRP A 70 -6.70 -1.17 -17.88
CA TRP A 70 -8.10 -0.81 -17.76
C TRP A 70 -8.97 -1.52 -18.80
N ALA A 71 -8.56 -1.49 -20.07
CA ALA A 71 -9.29 -2.16 -21.15
C ALA A 71 -9.43 -3.66 -20.89
N ARG A 72 -8.34 -4.33 -20.45
CA ARG A 72 -8.34 -5.75 -20.11
C ARG A 72 -9.27 -6.05 -18.92
N PHE A 73 -9.20 -5.24 -17.87
CA PHE A 73 -10.11 -5.36 -16.74
C PHE A 73 -11.57 -5.24 -17.17
N CYS A 74 -11.91 -4.22 -17.95
CA CYS A 74 -13.28 -4.01 -18.42
C CYS A 74 -13.85 -5.20 -19.21
N ASP A 75 -13.03 -5.84 -20.06
CA ASP A 75 -13.44 -7.05 -20.78
C ASP A 75 -13.74 -8.21 -19.84
N LEU A 76 -12.81 -8.48 -18.92
CA LEU A 76 -12.91 -9.60 -17.98
C LEU A 76 -14.01 -9.40 -16.93
N ALA A 77 -14.25 -8.17 -16.56
CA ALA A 77 -15.32 -7.78 -15.62
C ALA A 77 -16.70 -7.69 -16.26
N GLY A 78 -16.79 -7.75 -17.61
CA GLY A 78 -18.05 -7.67 -18.36
C GLY A 78 -18.64 -6.26 -18.43
N VAL A 79 -17.78 -5.25 -18.44
CA VAL A 79 -18.13 -3.82 -18.51
C VAL A 79 -17.37 -3.08 -19.62
N PRO A 80 -17.36 -3.61 -20.87
CA PRO A 80 -16.53 -3.06 -21.96
C PRO A 80 -16.86 -1.61 -22.32
N GLN A 81 -18.05 -1.13 -21.97
CA GLN A 81 -18.47 0.26 -22.19
C GLN A 81 -17.63 1.26 -21.40
N LEU A 82 -17.03 0.86 -20.26
CA LEU A 82 -16.22 1.74 -19.43
C LEU A 82 -14.84 2.04 -20.02
N LYS A 83 -14.40 1.33 -21.05
CA LYS A 83 -13.10 1.55 -21.70
C LYS A 83 -12.95 2.95 -22.28
N GLN A 84 -14.06 3.57 -22.71
CA GLN A 84 -14.04 4.85 -23.41
C GLN A 84 -13.87 6.05 -22.48
N ASP A 85 -14.16 5.87 -21.19
CA ASP A 85 -14.08 6.93 -20.18
C ASP A 85 -13.46 6.40 -18.88
N GLN A 86 -12.14 6.30 -18.86
CA GLN A 86 -11.38 5.78 -17.74
C GLN A 86 -11.35 6.73 -16.53
N PHE A 87 -11.46 8.03 -16.80
CA PHE A 87 -11.38 9.09 -15.78
C PHE A 87 -12.62 10.00 -15.85
N PRO A 88 -13.80 9.46 -15.55
CA PRO A 88 -15.04 10.23 -15.63
C PRO A 88 -15.08 11.33 -14.58
N GLU A 89 -15.85 12.38 -14.87
CA GLU A 89 -16.10 13.49 -13.97
C GLU A 89 -17.60 13.63 -13.65
N GLY A 90 -17.92 14.35 -12.57
CA GLY A 90 -19.29 14.64 -12.17
C GLY A 90 -20.17 13.40 -12.02
N ASP A 91 -21.40 13.44 -12.51
CA ASP A 91 -22.41 12.37 -12.41
C ASP A 91 -21.96 11.07 -13.09
N ALA A 92 -21.16 11.16 -14.14
CA ALA A 92 -20.60 9.99 -14.82
C ALA A 92 -19.65 9.22 -13.90
N ARG A 93 -18.85 9.94 -13.09
CA ARG A 93 -17.96 9.35 -12.11
C ARG A 93 -18.73 8.58 -11.04
N GLU A 94 -19.77 9.18 -10.46
CA GLU A 94 -20.61 8.52 -9.44
C GLU A 94 -21.29 7.27 -10.00
N SER A 95 -21.81 7.37 -11.21
CA SER A 95 -22.45 6.25 -11.91
C SER A 95 -21.46 5.10 -12.17
N GLN A 96 -20.23 5.42 -12.58
CA GLN A 96 -19.21 4.40 -12.80
C GLN A 96 -18.76 3.76 -11.49
N PHE A 97 -18.57 4.51 -10.40
CA PHE A 97 -18.26 3.92 -9.10
C PHE A 97 -19.35 2.96 -8.64
N SER A 98 -20.62 3.34 -8.77
CA SER A 98 -21.75 2.47 -8.43
C SER A 98 -21.73 1.17 -9.24
N LEU A 99 -21.46 1.26 -10.54
CA LEU A 99 -21.33 0.08 -11.40
C LEU A 99 -20.12 -0.79 -11.00
N MET A 100 -18.99 -0.17 -10.69
CA MET A 100 -17.79 -0.90 -10.22
C MET A 100 -18.06 -1.65 -8.90
N GLU A 101 -18.76 -1.04 -7.94
CA GLU A 101 -19.17 -1.71 -6.72
C GLU A 101 -20.05 -2.93 -7.01
N GLU A 102 -21.04 -2.80 -7.90
CA GLU A 102 -21.88 -3.93 -8.32
C GLU A 102 -21.07 -5.04 -8.97
N VAL A 103 -20.12 -4.69 -9.83
CA VAL A 103 -19.21 -5.64 -10.48
C VAL A 103 -18.39 -6.41 -9.46
N PHE A 104 -17.74 -5.70 -8.53
CA PHE A 104 -16.90 -6.35 -7.53
C PHE A 104 -17.67 -7.24 -6.55
N ARG A 105 -18.92 -6.93 -6.27
CA ARG A 105 -19.84 -7.77 -5.45
C ARG A 105 -20.26 -9.08 -6.11
N LYS A 106 -19.96 -9.32 -7.37
CA LYS A 106 -20.31 -10.56 -8.08
C LYS A 106 -19.38 -11.73 -7.75
N ARG A 107 -18.16 -11.46 -7.28
CA ARG A 107 -17.12 -12.47 -6.99
C ARG A 107 -16.53 -12.28 -5.59
N THR A 108 -16.01 -13.35 -5.04
CA THR A 108 -15.23 -13.32 -3.78
C THR A 108 -13.88 -12.64 -4.00
N ARG A 109 -13.22 -12.26 -2.90
CA ARG A 109 -11.85 -11.71 -2.92
C ARG A 109 -10.89 -12.65 -3.67
N GLN A 110 -10.94 -13.94 -3.37
CA GLN A 110 -10.04 -14.91 -3.99
C GLN A 110 -10.29 -15.05 -5.49
N GLU A 111 -11.55 -15.12 -5.93
CA GLU A 111 -11.89 -15.19 -7.35
C GLU A 111 -11.40 -13.96 -8.13
N TRP A 112 -11.45 -12.75 -7.52
CA TRP A 112 -10.88 -11.55 -8.12
C TRP A 112 -9.35 -11.59 -8.18
N VAL A 113 -8.70 -12.00 -7.10
CA VAL A 113 -7.24 -12.12 -7.03
C VAL A 113 -6.73 -13.10 -8.09
N ASP A 114 -7.35 -14.28 -8.21
CA ASP A 114 -7.00 -15.28 -9.22
C ASP A 114 -7.16 -14.72 -10.64
N LEU A 115 -8.27 -13.98 -10.88
CA LEU A 115 -8.51 -13.33 -12.17
C LEU A 115 -7.42 -12.29 -12.49
N PHE A 116 -7.03 -11.47 -11.52
CA PHE A 116 -6.02 -10.43 -11.70
C PHE A 116 -4.65 -11.04 -12.02
N PHE A 117 -4.22 -12.03 -11.25
CA PHE A 117 -2.94 -12.70 -11.47
C PHE A 117 -2.90 -13.46 -12.80
N ALA A 118 -3.97 -14.17 -13.16
CA ALA A 118 -4.03 -14.92 -14.40
C ALA A 118 -4.00 -14.04 -15.66
N ASN A 119 -4.37 -12.76 -15.53
CA ASN A 119 -4.52 -11.85 -16.67
C ASN A 119 -3.62 -10.61 -16.57
N ASP A 120 -2.64 -10.60 -15.69
CA ASP A 120 -1.69 -9.49 -15.54
C ASP A 120 -2.42 -8.14 -15.34
N ILE A 121 -3.38 -8.11 -14.40
CA ILE A 121 -4.09 -6.90 -14.00
C ILE A 121 -3.50 -6.40 -12.68
N PRO A 122 -3.05 -5.13 -12.60
CA PRO A 122 -2.55 -4.56 -11.35
C PRO A 122 -3.66 -4.48 -10.30
N GLY A 123 -3.59 -5.35 -9.32
CA GLY A 123 -4.53 -5.45 -8.22
C GLY A 123 -4.16 -6.58 -7.28
N GLY A 124 -4.81 -6.63 -6.13
CA GLY A 124 -4.52 -7.68 -5.14
C GLY A 124 -5.48 -7.64 -3.95
N PRO A 125 -5.32 -8.57 -3.02
CA PRO A 125 -6.16 -8.63 -1.84
C PRO A 125 -5.83 -7.49 -0.87
N VAL A 126 -6.84 -6.96 -0.19
CA VAL A 126 -6.64 -6.18 1.05
C VAL A 126 -6.56 -7.18 2.19
N ASN A 127 -5.37 -7.36 2.71
CA ASN A 127 -5.08 -8.34 3.76
C ASN A 127 -5.23 -7.73 5.16
N THR A 128 -5.68 -8.53 6.12
CA THR A 128 -5.45 -8.26 7.54
C THR A 128 -3.97 -8.37 7.86
N MET A 129 -3.54 -7.89 9.02
CA MET A 129 -2.13 -8.01 9.44
C MET A 129 -1.69 -9.48 9.51
N SER A 130 -2.54 -10.36 10.01
CA SER A 130 -2.22 -11.80 10.07
C SER A 130 -2.07 -12.41 8.68
N GLU A 131 -3.00 -12.13 7.77
CA GLU A 131 -2.93 -12.59 6.38
C GLU A 131 -1.69 -12.05 5.65
N ALA A 132 -1.32 -10.79 5.92
CA ALA A 132 -0.12 -10.18 5.33
C ALA A 132 1.17 -10.91 5.77
N PHE A 133 1.28 -11.29 7.06
CA PHE A 133 2.44 -12.06 7.54
C PHE A 133 2.43 -13.53 7.09
N ASP A 134 1.27 -14.06 6.76
CA ASP A 134 1.11 -15.41 6.20
C ASP A 134 1.31 -15.46 4.68
N ASP A 135 1.37 -14.31 4.01
CA ASP A 135 1.60 -14.22 2.57
C ASP A 135 2.92 -14.88 2.16
N PRO A 136 2.94 -15.73 1.12
CA PRO A 136 4.14 -16.42 0.67
C PRO A 136 5.30 -15.46 0.30
N HIS A 137 5.01 -14.28 -0.24
CA HIS A 137 6.03 -13.29 -0.57
C HIS A 137 6.65 -12.68 0.71
N MET A 138 5.82 -12.33 1.70
CA MET A 138 6.29 -11.81 2.99
C MET A 138 7.14 -12.84 3.73
N ARG A 139 6.76 -14.13 3.67
CA ARG A 139 7.57 -15.24 4.20
C ARG A 139 8.90 -15.39 3.47
N ALA A 140 8.89 -15.41 2.14
CA ALA A 140 10.10 -15.48 1.32
C ALA A 140 11.04 -14.28 1.58
N ARG A 141 10.47 -13.10 1.83
CA ARG A 141 11.20 -11.89 2.21
C ARG A 141 11.61 -11.84 3.68
N GLN A 142 11.24 -12.83 4.47
CA GLN A 142 11.54 -12.87 5.91
C GLN A 142 11.11 -11.57 6.63
N MET A 143 9.88 -11.12 6.37
CA MET A 143 9.36 -9.90 6.99
C MET A 143 8.74 -10.15 8.36
N LEU A 144 8.64 -11.40 8.79
CA LEU A 144 8.37 -11.80 10.17
C LEU A 144 9.51 -12.69 10.65
N LEU A 145 10.24 -12.22 11.66
CA LEU A 145 11.32 -12.93 12.34
C LEU A 145 10.85 -13.35 13.73
N HIS A 146 11.59 -14.25 14.35
CA HIS A 146 11.40 -14.62 15.75
C HIS A 146 12.72 -14.49 16.50
N VAL A 147 12.67 -13.92 17.70
CA VAL A 147 13.81 -13.80 18.60
C VAL A 147 13.47 -14.42 19.94
N ASP A 148 14.45 -15.03 20.56
CA ASP A 148 14.30 -15.60 21.91
C ASP A 148 14.52 -14.50 22.94
N HIS A 149 13.44 -14.16 23.64
CA HIS A 149 13.48 -13.18 24.74
C HIS A 149 13.64 -13.93 26.07
N PRO A 150 14.51 -13.48 26.99
CA PRO A 150 14.86 -14.24 28.21
C PRO A 150 13.69 -14.43 29.18
N ILE A 151 12.66 -13.57 29.12
CA ILE A 151 11.45 -13.64 29.99
C ILE A 151 10.24 -14.09 29.18
N GLU A 152 10.00 -13.50 27.99
CA GLU A 152 8.78 -13.73 27.21
C GLU A 152 8.87 -14.93 26.26
N GLY A 153 10.02 -15.60 26.21
CA GLY A 153 10.25 -16.71 25.28
C GLY A 153 10.38 -16.24 23.82
N ARG A 154 9.90 -17.05 22.90
CA ARG A 154 10.02 -16.77 21.45
C ARG A 154 8.98 -15.73 21.02
N ILE A 155 9.43 -14.50 20.72
CA ILE A 155 8.58 -13.38 20.31
C ILE A 155 8.75 -13.04 18.83
N PRO A 156 7.67 -12.61 18.13
CA PRO A 156 7.75 -12.15 16.75
C PRO A 156 8.34 -10.74 16.67
N GLN A 157 9.11 -10.50 15.60
CA GLN A 157 9.70 -9.20 15.28
C GLN A 157 9.56 -8.92 13.79
N LEU A 158 9.41 -7.65 13.42
CA LEU A 158 9.42 -7.26 12.01
C LEU A 158 10.82 -7.46 11.42
N GLY A 159 10.86 -7.99 10.21
CA GLY A 159 12.09 -8.18 9.45
C GLY A 159 12.64 -6.87 8.89
N PHE A 160 13.85 -6.93 8.35
CA PHE A 160 14.51 -5.77 7.74
C PHE A 160 14.04 -5.59 6.30
N PRO A 161 13.62 -4.38 5.89
CA PRO A 161 13.15 -4.13 4.52
C PRO A 161 14.30 -4.14 3.50
N VAL A 162 15.49 -3.71 3.89
CA VAL A 162 16.68 -3.72 3.04
C VAL A 162 17.44 -5.04 3.22
N LYS A 163 17.73 -5.70 2.11
CA LYS A 163 18.46 -6.98 2.09
C LYS A 163 19.83 -6.78 1.45
N PHE A 164 20.90 -6.88 2.24
CA PHE A 164 22.28 -6.83 1.77
C PHE A 164 22.81 -8.25 1.57
N SER A 165 23.36 -8.53 0.40
CA SER A 165 23.90 -9.87 0.08
C SER A 165 25.23 -10.16 0.80
N GLY A 166 26.06 -9.15 1.01
CA GLY A 166 27.37 -9.30 1.67
C GLY A 166 27.35 -9.04 3.17
N THR A 167 26.41 -8.21 3.64
CA THR A 167 26.31 -7.80 5.07
C THR A 167 24.85 -7.82 5.51
N PRO A 168 24.22 -9.00 5.61
CA PRO A 168 22.82 -9.08 5.99
C PRO A 168 22.57 -8.49 7.37
N ALA A 169 21.46 -7.77 7.51
CA ALA A 169 21.05 -7.23 8.80
C ALA A 169 20.62 -8.36 9.75
N SER A 170 20.94 -8.23 11.02
CA SER A 170 20.60 -9.18 12.09
C SER A 170 20.07 -8.47 13.33
N ILE A 171 19.25 -9.17 14.10
CA ILE A 171 18.82 -8.72 15.42
C ILE A 171 19.86 -9.20 16.42
N ASN A 172 20.62 -8.28 17.01
CA ASN A 172 21.73 -8.61 17.93
C ASN A 172 21.25 -8.90 19.36
N SER A 173 20.12 -8.31 19.74
CA SER A 173 19.51 -8.51 21.06
C SER A 173 17.98 -8.38 20.97
N PRO A 174 17.23 -9.09 21.83
CA PRO A 174 15.80 -8.87 21.95
C PRO A 174 15.51 -7.48 22.56
N PRO A 175 14.26 -6.99 22.48
CA PRO A 175 13.85 -5.77 23.18
C PRO A 175 14.19 -5.86 24.67
N PRO A 176 14.70 -4.79 25.30
CA PRO A 176 15.05 -4.82 26.71
C PRO A 176 13.82 -4.84 27.61
N THR A 177 13.94 -5.42 28.79
CA THR A 177 12.95 -5.27 29.85
C THR A 177 13.01 -3.87 30.47
N LEU A 178 11.93 -3.48 31.16
CA LEU A 178 11.90 -2.17 31.81
C LEU A 178 13.08 -2.01 32.78
N GLY A 179 13.89 -0.98 32.55
CA GLY A 179 15.06 -0.66 33.39
C GLY A 179 16.28 -1.55 33.19
N GLN A 180 16.27 -2.48 32.22
CA GLN A 180 17.39 -3.44 32.03
C GLN A 180 18.76 -2.78 31.87
N HIS A 181 18.82 -1.63 31.20
CA HIS A 181 20.08 -0.92 30.91
C HIS A 181 20.25 0.41 31.65
N THR A 182 19.41 0.67 32.69
CA THR A 182 19.44 1.95 33.40
C THR A 182 20.81 2.22 34.06
N GLY A 183 21.54 1.16 34.42
CA GLY A 183 22.87 1.28 35.01
C GLY A 183 24.04 1.25 34.01
N ASP A 184 23.75 0.98 32.73
CA ASP A 184 24.78 0.81 31.70
C ASP A 184 24.94 2.08 30.82
N VAL A 185 24.08 3.09 30.99
CA VAL A 185 24.01 4.33 30.21
C VAL A 185 24.56 5.52 31.01
#